data_c74d210dcf95a9a437d7c1ac55478cd6
#
_entry.id   c74d210dcf95a9a437d7c1ac55478cd6
#
_cell.length_a   1.000
_cell.length_b   1.000
_cell.length_c   1.000
_cell.angle_alpha   90.00
_cell.angle_beta   90.00
_cell.angle_gamma   90.00
#
_symmetry.space_group_name_H-M   'P 1'
#
loop_
_entity.id
_entity.type
_entity.pdbx_description
1 polymer ?
#
loop_
_entity_poly.entity_id
_entity_poly.type
_entity_poly.pdbx_seq_one_letter_code
_entity_poly.pdbx_strand_id
1 'polypeptide(L)'
;MVNFFKRSILISVAAVAVTSGTITATSAFAQDKFIVVASTTSTEDSGLFRYLLPLFKAKTGIEVRVVAQGTGQALATARKGDADVVLVHDKVAELKFAQEGFGLDRREVMYNDFVIVGPKADPAKISGSKEVIESLKRIAASQSPFASRGDKSGTHAAELRYWKQAEIDPQTGKGTWYRETGAGMGPTLNTASAMGAYAFTDRGTWLSFKNRGDLGIAVEGDTKLFNQYGIMLVNPARHAHVKKELGQMFIDWMTSTEGQAAIASYKIEGRQLFFPNYVALKKAA
;
A
#
# COMPACT_ATOMS: atom_id res chain seq x y z
N MET A 1 -45.73 102.31 -16.46
CA MET A 1 -46.16 100.91 -16.55
C MET A 1 -44.93 100.12 -16.90
N VAL A 2 -44.49 99.30 -15.96
CA VAL A 2 -43.16 98.72 -15.90
C VAL A 2 -43.22 97.28 -16.37
N ASN A 3 -42.44 96.94 -17.40
CA ASN A 3 -42.30 95.56 -17.91
C ASN A 3 -41.05 94.91 -17.32
N PHE A 4 -41.25 93.87 -16.54
CA PHE A 4 -40.18 93.05 -15.96
C PHE A 4 -39.84 91.90 -16.93
N PHE A 5 -38.58 91.90 -17.44
CA PHE A 5 -37.98 90.76 -18.17
C PHE A 5 -37.51 89.72 -17.14
N LYS A 6 -38.11 88.55 -17.25
CA LYS A 6 -37.56 87.37 -16.53
C LYS A 6 -36.50 86.62 -17.41
N ARG A 7 -35.26 86.61 -16.98
CA ARG A 7 -34.22 85.78 -17.59
C ARG A 7 -34.27 84.40 -16.93
N SER A 8 -34.56 83.37 -17.72
CA SER A 8 -34.45 81.97 -17.30
C SER A 8 -33.02 81.48 -17.51
N ILE A 9 -32.38 81.03 -16.42
CA ILE A 9 -31.07 80.38 -16.43
C ILE A 9 -31.30 78.87 -16.51
N LEU A 10 -30.88 78.26 -17.63
CA LEU A 10 -30.85 76.82 -17.79
C LEU A 10 -29.57 76.27 -17.11
N ILE A 11 -29.77 75.53 -16.05
CA ILE A 11 -28.69 74.77 -15.41
C ILE A 11 -28.71 73.35 -16.01
N SER A 12 -27.70 73.02 -16.82
CA SER A 12 -27.51 71.66 -17.35
C SER A 12 -26.81 70.79 -16.26
N VAL A 13 -27.55 69.85 -15.70
CA VAL A 13 -26.99 68.83 -14.78
C VAL A 13 -26.46 67.65 -15.62
N ALA A 14 -25.14 67.52 -15.71
CA ALA A 14 -24.52 66.34 -16.28
C ALA A 14 -24.57 65.20 -15.29
N ALA A 15 -25.38 64.18 -15.56
CA ALA A 15 -25.42 62.94 -14.77
C ALA A 15 -24.25 62.05 -15.17
N VAL A 16 -23.23 61.92 -14.29
CA VAL A 16 -22.17 60.94 -14.41
C VAL A 16 -22.69 59.59 -13.90
N ALA A 17 -22.98 58.67 -14.82
CA ALA A 17 -23.33 57.30 -14.50
C ALA A 17 -22.06 56.52 -14.10
N VAL A 18 -21.85 56.32 -12.81
CA VAL A 18 -20.80 55.41 -12.27
C VAL A 18 -21.36 53.98 -12.37
N THR A 19 -20.93 53.22 -13.41
CA THR A 19 -21.21 51.80 -13.52
C THR A 19 -20.27 51.06 -12.55
N SER A 20 -20.79 50.74 -11.36
CA SER A 20 -20.15 49.83 -10.43
C SER A 20 -20.18 48.40 -11.00
N GLY A 21 -19.11 48.00 -11.68
CA GLY A 21 -18.89 46.62 -12.09
C GLY A 21 -18.65 45.77 -10.86
N THR A 22 -19.63 45.01 -10.42
CA THR A 22 -19.47 43.97 -9.42
C THR A 22 -18.65 42.83 -10.04
N ILE A 23 -17.34 42.78 -9.70
CA ILE A 23 -16.50 41.61 -9.97
C ILE A 23 -16.96 40.53 -9.00
N THR A 24 -17.86 39.66 -9.46
CA THR A 24 -18.16 38.40 -8.78
C THR A 24 -16.92 37.51 -8.91
N ALA A 25 -16.05 37.51 -7.88
CA ALA A 25 -15.03 36.50 -7.71
C ALA A 25 -15.75 35.16 -7.49
N THR A 26 -15.94 34.40 -8.56
CA THR A 26 -16.30 32.98 -8.45
C THR A 26 -15.13 32.28 -7.76
N SER A 27 -15.26 32.05 -6.46
CA SER A 27 -14.42 31.10 -5.75
C SER A 27 -14.65 29.74 -6.42
N ALA A 28 -13.78 29.40 -7.37
CA ALA A 28 -13.70 28.03 -7.85
C ALA A 28 -13.27 27.21 -6.63
N PHE A 29 -14.22 26.53 -6.00
CA PHE A 29 -13.90 25.47 -5.04
C PHE A 29 -13.05 24.48 -5.83
N ALA A 30 -11.75 24.47 -5.55
CA ALA A 30 -10.85 23.46 -6.09
C ALA A 30 -11.42 22.13 -5.63
N GLN A 31 -12.03 21.39 -6.55
CA GLN A 31 -12.56 20.07 -6.26
C GLN A 31 -11.40 19.25 -5.71
N ASP A 32 -11.53 18.76 -4.47
CA ASP A 32 -10.49 17.98 -3.81
C ASP A 32 -10.06 16.85 -4.72
N LYS A 33 -8.84 16.98 -5.26
CA LYS A 33 -8.27 15.95 -6.14
C LYS A 33 -7.88 14.77 -5.29
N PHE A 34 -8.53 13.65 -5.47
CA PHE A 34 -8.16 12.41 -4.77
C PHE A 34 -8.18 11.21 -5.69
N ILE A 35 -7.41 10.20 -5.32
CA ILE A 35 -7.44 8.85 -5.88
C ILE A 35 -7.69 7.83 -4.80
N VAL A 36 -8.19 6.65 -5.20
CA VAL A 36 -8.32 5.48 -4.34
C VAL A 36 -7.25 4.47 -4.73
N VAL A 37 -6.47 4.02 -3.74
CA VAL A 37 -5.43 3.00 -3.91
C VAL A 37 -5.86 1.73 -3.17
N ALA A 38 -6.12 0.65 -3.90
CA ALA A 38 -6.31 -0.66 -3.33
C ALA A 38 -4.94 -1.24 -2.94
N SER A 39 -4.75 -1.51 -1.65
CA SER A 39 -3.48 -2.02 -1.12
C SER A 39 -3.69 -3.05 -0.01
N THR A 40 -2.61 -3.39 0.70
CA THR A 40 -2.65 -4.45 1.71
C THR A 40 -2.61 -3.91 3.13
N THR A 41 -3.27 -4.62 4.05
CA THR A 41 -3.21 -4.32 5.49
C THR A 41 -1.78 -4.35 6.02
N SER A 42 -0.94 -5.26 5.53
CA SER A 42 0.47 -5.31 5.93
C SER A 42 1.25 -4.07 5.49
N THR A 43 0.94 -3.49 4.32
CA THR A 43 1.55 -2.22 3.87
C THR A 43 1.08 -1.05 4.75
N GLU A 44 -0.21 -0.99 5.08
CA GLU A 44 -0.75 0.02 6.00
C GLU A 44 -0.15 -0.11 7.40
N ASP A 45 -0.15 -1.32 7.96
CA ASP A 45 0.35 -1.62 9.30
C ASP A 45 1.87 -1.33 9.44
N SER A 46 2.63 -1.43 8.34
CA SER A 46 4.05 -1.05 8.32
C SER A 46 4.28 0.45 8.58
N GLY A 47 3.26 1.29 8.40
CA GLY A 47 3.35 2.75 8.53
C GLY A 47 3.90 3.48 7.30
N LEU A 48 4.23 2.77 6.22
CA LEU A 48 4.81 3.35 5.01
C LEU A 48 3.91 4.44 4.40
N PHE A 49 2.60 4.18 4.28
CA PHE A 49 1.66 5.14 3.72
C PHE A 49 1.58 6.42 4.54
N ARG A 50 1.60 6.31 5.86
CA ARG A 50 1.59 7.46 6.78
C ARG A 50 2.80 8.38 6.56
N TYR A 51 3.92 7.81 6.11
CA TYR A 51 5.12 8.55 5.77
C TYR A 51 5.09 9.12 4.34
N LEU A 52 4.72 8.32 3.33
CA LEU A 52 4.82 8.71 1.92
C LEU A 52 3.70 9.64 1.44
N LEU A 53 2.44 9.39 1.86
CA LEU A 53 1.30 10.08 1.27
C LEU A 53 1.26 11.59 1.56
N PRO A 54 1.69 12.08 2.74
CA PRO A 54 1.84 13.52 2.96
C PRO A 54 2.84 14.18 2.02
N LEU A 55 3.94 13.50 1.67
CA LEU A 55 4.94 14.02 0.73
C LEU A 55 4.37 14.17 -0.67
N PHE A 56 3.65 13.15 -1.15
CA PHE A 56 2.96 13.22 -2.44
C PHE A 56 1.90 14.32 -2.47
N LYS A 57 1.06 14.41 -1.42
CA LYS A 57 0.02 15.44 -1.31
C LYS A 57 0.61 16.85 -1.30
N ALA A 58 1.68 17.08 -0.56
CA ALA A 58 2.35 18.38 -0.50
C ALA A 58 2.88 18.80 -1.88
N LYS A 59 3.37 17.86 -2.68
CA LYS A 59 3.89 18.12 -4.03
C LYS A 59 2.81 18.36 -5.08
N THR A 60 1.69 17.60 -5.02
CA THR A 60 0.73 17.52 -6.13
C THR A 60 -0.64 18.08 -5.80
N GLY A 61 -0.96 18.27 -4.53
CA GLY A 61 -2.30 18.59 -4.05
C GLY A 61 -3.28 17.42 -4.14
N ILE A 62 -2.83 16.22 -4.55
CA ILE A 62 -3.68 15.03 -4.69
C ILE A 62 -3.70 14.25 -3.37
N GLU A 63 -4.89 13.99 -2.87
CA GLU A 63 -5.10 13.10 -1.71
C GLU A 63 -5.13 11.64 -2.19
N VAL A 64 -4.43 10.77 -1.48
CA VAL A 64 -4.49 9.31 -1.71
C VAL A 64 -5.28 8.67 -0.58
N ARG A 65 -6.39 8.02 -0.93
CA ARG A 65 -7.24 7.26 -0.02
C ARG A 65 -6.93 5.78 -0.18
N VAL A 66 -6.35 5.19 0.85
CA VAL A 66 -5.97 3.78 0.84
C VAL A 66 -7.12 2.91 1.30
N VAL A 67 -7.42 1.85 0.53
CA VAL A 67 -8.30 0.76 0.92
C VAL A 67 -7.41 -0.45 1.23
N ALA A 68 -7.09 -0.62 2.51
CA ALA A 68 -6.18 -1.66 2.99
C ALA A 68 -6.94 -2.96 3.26
N GLN A 69 -6.58 -4.03 2.53
CA GLN A 69 -7.27 -5.34 2.54
C GLN A 69 -6.24 -6.47 2.42
N GLY A 70 -6.67 -7.73 2.39
CA GLY A 70 -5.80 -8.82 1.89
C GLY A 70 -5.59 -8.67 0.37
N THR A 71 -4.44 -9.12 -0.16
CA THR A 71 -4.09 -8.96 -1.60
C THR A 71 -5.21 -9.40 -2.54
N GLY A 72 -5.81 -10.58 -2.30
CA GLY A 72 -6.91 -11.07 -3.12
C GLY A 72 -8.12 -10.15 -3.12
N GLN A 73 -8.43 -9.58 -1.96
CA GLN A 73 -9.55 -8.66 -1.78
C GLN A 73 -9.26 -7.29 -2.43
N ALA A 74 -8.02 -6.80 -2.29
CA ALA A 74 -7.59 -5.55 -2.94
C ALA A 74 -7.69 -5.66 -4.47
N LEU A 75 -7.25 -6.78 -5.05
CA LEU A 75 -7.41 -7.06 -6.47
C LEU A 75 -8.89 -7.22 -6.87
N ALA A 76 -9.73 -7.82 -6.01
CA ALA A 76 -11.17 -7.92 -6.26
C ALA A 76 -11.87 -6.54 -6.24
N THR A 77 -11.47 -5.66 -5.31
CA THR A 77 -11.91 -4.25 -5.25
C THR A 77 -11.55 -3.52 -6.56
N ALA A 78 -10.30 -3.65 -6.99
CA ALA A 78 -9.83 -3.05 -8.24
C ALA A 78 -10.52 -3.62 -9.50
N ARG A 79 -10.86 -4.94 -9.52
CA ARG A 79 -11.63 -5.56 -10.62
C ARG A 79 -13.02 -4.96 -10.81
N LYS A 80 -13.63 -4.46 -9.74
CA LYS A 80 -14.93 -3.79 -9.76
C LYS A 80 -14.84 -2.32 -10.20
N GLY A 81 -13.61 -1.77 -10.26
CA GLY A 81 -13.38 -0.35 -10.53
C GLY A 81 -13.43 0.52 -9.28
N ASP A 82 -13.51 -0.05 -8.08
CA ASP A 82 -13.60 0.69 -6.82
C ASP A 82 -12.24 1.25 -6.36
N ALA A 83 -11.23 1.23 -7.23
CA ALA A 83 -9.92 1.83 -7.02
C ALA A 83 -9.37 2.38 -8.35
N ASP A 84 -8.50 3.37 -8.25
CA ASP A 84 -7.79 3.98 -9.39
C ASP A 84 -6.42 3.31 -9.62
N VAL A 85 -5.77 2.90 -8.53
CA VAL A 85 -4.43 2.28 -8.53
C VAL A 85 -4.43 1.06 -7.62
N VAL A 86 -3.65 0.05 -8.00
CA VAL A 86 -3.31 -1.11 -7.18
C VAL A 86 -1.86 -1.01 -6.74
N LEU A 87 -1.58 -1.22 -5.45
CA LEU A 87 -0.23 -1.37 -4.90
C LEU A 87 -0.23 -2.54 -3.92
N VAL A 88 0.26 -3.67 -4.36
CA VAL A 88 0.26 -4.94 -3.60
C VAL A 88 1.59 -5.69 -3.79
N HIS A 89 1.75 -6.86 -3.17
CA HIS A 89 3.01 -7.60 -3.14
C HIS A 89 2.82 -9.11 -3.36
N ASP A 90 2.02 -9.49 -4.34
CA ASP A 90 1.95 -10.87 -4.87
C ASP A 90 2.11 -10.83 -6.39
N LYS A 91 3.35 -10.94 -6.86
CA LYS A 91 3.71 -10.85 -8.29
C LYS A 91 2.88 -11.80 -9.16
N VAL A 92 2.56 -12.99 -8.67
CA VAL A 92 1.76 -13.98 -9.44
C VAL A 92 0.34 -13.47 -9.64
N ALA A 93 -0.30 -13.03 -8.57
CA ALA A 93 -1.66 -12.48 -8.62
C ALA A 93 -1.72 -11.16 -9.41
N GLU A 94 -0.71 -10.30 -9.29
CA GLU A 94 -0.58 -9.04 -10.02
C GLU A 94 -0.46 -9.27 -11.53
N LEU A 95 0.42 -10.19 -11.95
CA LEU A 95 0.58 -10.53 -13.36
C LEU A 95 -0.70 -11.12 -13.96
N LYS A 96 -1.40 -11.98 -13.21
CA LYS A 96 -2.69 -12.52 -13.62
C LYS A 96 -3.72 -11.39 -13.79
N PHE A 97 -3.80 -10.46 -12.84
CA PHE A 97 -4.70 -9.29 -12.90
C PHE A 97 -4.43 -8.43 -14.15
N ALA A 98 -3.16 -8.20 -14.48
CA ALA A 98 -2.75 -7.46 -15.67
C ALA A 98 -3.08 -8.24 -16.97
N GLN A 99 -2.78 -9.55 -17.04
CA GLN A 99 -3.08 -10.41 -18.19
C GLN A 99 -4.58 -10.50 -18.49
N GLU A 100 -5.42 -10.46 -17.46
CA GLU A 100 -6.88 -10.42 -17.60
C GLU A 100 -7.39 -9.04 -18.05
N GLY A 101 -6.50 -8.06 -18.23
CA GLY A 101 -6.80 -6.72 -18.72
C GLY A 101 -7.42 -5.78 -17.71
N PHE A 102 -7.32 -6.07 -16.41
CA PHE A 102 -7.82 -5.18 -15.33
C PHE A 102 -6.79 -4.16 -14.87
N GLY A 103 -5.49 -4.45 -15.01
CA GLY A 103 -4.40 -3.56 -14.66
C GLY A 103 -3.55 -3.21 -15.86
N LEU A 104 -3.01 -2.00 -15.88
CA LEU A 104 -2.13 -1.49 -16.93
C LEU A 104 -0.76 -1.14 -16.36
N ASP A 105 0.29 -1.37 -17.16
CA ASP A 105 1.66 -0.91 -16.92
C ASP A 105 2.17 -1.24 -15.50
N ARG A 106 2.16 -2.53 -15.15
CA ARG A 106 2.70 -2.99 -13.87
C ARG A 106 4.17 -2.63 -13.75
N ARG A 107 4.51 -1.89 -12.69
CA ARG A 107 5.91 -1.54 -12.36
C ARG A 107 6.31 -2.16 -11.03
N GLU A 108 7.53 -2.65 -10.94
CA GLU A 108 8.15 -2.94 -9.65
C GLU A 108 8.52 -1.63 -8.99
N VAL A 109 8.19 -1.46 -7.72
CA VAL A 109 8.38 -0.17 -7.04
C VAL A 109 9.37 -0.25 -5.89
N MET A 110 9.32 -1.35 -5.16
CA MET A 110 10.16 -1.61 -4.00
C MET A 110 10.03 -3.08 -3.59
N TYR A 111 10.92 -3.54 -2.73
CA TYR A 111 10.76 -4.80 -2.02
C TYR A 111 11.02 -4.63 -0.52
N ASN A 112 10.46 -5.50 0.28
CA ASN A 112 10.91 -5.83 1.61
C ASN A 112 11.19 -7.33 1.67
N ASP A 113 11.41 -7.89 2.84
CA ASP A 113 11.53 -9.33 3.00
C ASP A 113 10.50 -9.88 3.99
N PHE A 114 10.26 -11.15 3.85
CA PHE A 114 9.61 -11.94 4.88
C PHE A 114 10.63 -12.47 5.87
N VAL A 115 10.15 -12.79 7.06
CA VAL A 115 10.89 -13.45 8.11
C VAL A 115 10.02 -14.54 8.74
N ILE A 116 10.63 -15.55 9.34
CA ILE A 116 9.96 -16.40 10.32
C ILE A 116 10.34 -15.89 11.69
N VAL A 117 9.36 -15.54 12.49
CA VAL A 117 9.52 -15.23 13.89
C VAL A 117 9.12 -16.44 14.73
N GLY A 118 9.69 -16.57 15.93
CA GLY A 118 9.37 -17.69 16.80
C GLY A 118 9.88 -17.47 18.23
N PRO A 119 9.54 -18.37 19.16
CA PRO A 119 9.92 -18.26 20.55
C PRO A 119 11.43 -18.42 20.73
N LYS A 120 12.02 -17.72 21.70
CA LYS A 120 13.45 -17.84 22.05
C LYS A 120 13.86 -19.28 22.43
N ALA A 121 12.92 -20.06 22.94
CA ALA A 121 13.15 -21.48 23.26
C ALA A 121 13.46 -22.34 22.03
N ASP A 122 13.09 -21.89 20.85
CA ASP A 122 13.39 -22.48 19.53
C ASP A 122 13.24 -24.02 19.46
N PRO A 123 12.05 -24.57 19.71
CA PRO A 123 11.85 -26.01 19.73
C PRO A 123 12.15 -26.71 18.40
N ALA A 124 12.03 -26.01 17.28
CA ALA A 124 12.34 -26.51 15.94
C ALA A 124 13.83 -26.35 15.57
N LYS A 125 14.64 -25.67 16.40
CA LYS A 125 16.07 -25.41 16.19
C LYS A 125 16.36 -24.73 14.85
N ILE A 126 15.69 -23.62 14.59
CA ILE A 126 15.81 -22.86 13.35
C ILE A 126 16.36 -21.44 13.53
N SER A 127 16.65 -21.02 14.77
CA SER A 127 17.19 -19.69 15.05
C SER A 127 18.50 -19.44 14.33
N GLY A 128 18.59 -18.32 13.61
CA GLY A 128 19.75 -17.92 12.81
C GLY A 128 19.84 -18.60 11.44
N SER A 129 18.86 -19.42 11.06
CA SER A 129 18.81 -20.05 9.74
C SER A 129 18.60 -19.03 8.63
N LYS A 130 19.21 -19.29 7.46
CA LYS A 130 18.99 -18.57 6.20
C LYS A 130 18.29 -19.44 5.13
N GLU A 131 17.73 -20.56 5.56
CA GLU A 131 17.12 -21.57 4.69
C GLU A 131 15.65 -21.75 5.09
N VAL A 132 14.75 -20.96 4.46
CA VAL A 132 13.33 -20.96 4.82
C VAL A 132 12.67 -22.33 4.64
N ILE A 133 12.98 -23.04 3.55
CA ILE A 133 12.37 -24.34 3.24
C ILE A 133 12.76 -25.39 4.28
N GLU A 134 14.05 -25.48 4.60
CA GLU A 134 14.53 -26.40 5.61
C GLU A 134 13.99 -26.08 7.01
N SER A 135 13.86 -24.80 7.31
CA SER A 135 13.26 -24.34 8.57
C SER A 135 11.79 -24.75 8.70
N LEU A 136 11.02 -24.66 7.64
CA LEU A 136 9.64 -25.13 7.62
C LEU A 136 9.55 -26.65 7.81
N LYS A 137 10.44 -27.42 7.18
CA LYS A 137 10.52 -28.87 7.40
C LYS A 137 10.76 -29.22 8.87
N ARG A 138 11.68 -28.51 9.53
CA ARG A 138 11.99 -28.71 10.96
C ARG A 138 10.81 -28.35 11.86
N ILE A 139 10.07 -27.25 11.56
CA ILE A 139 8.87 -26.88 12.31
C ILE A 139 7.83 -28.00 12.22
N ALA A 140 7.56 -28.52 11.02
CA ALA A 140 6.61 -29.61 10.83
C ALA A 140 7.06 -30.91 11.50
N ALA A 141 8.32 -31.31 11.33
CA ALA A 141 8.87 -32.52 11.93
C ALA A 141 8.83 -32.50 13.45
N SER A 142 9.08 -31.35 14.08
CA SER A 142 9.00 -31.19 15.53
C SER A 142 7.56 -30.94 16.02
N GLN A 143 6.58 -30.80 15.10
CA GLN A 143 5.21 -30.40 15.41
C GLN A 143 5.13 -29.13 16.28
N SER A 144 6.11 -28.24 16.11
CA SER A 144 6.15 -26.98 16.86
C SER A 144 5.01 -26.07 16.44
N PRO A 145 4.36 -25.37 17.38
CA PRO A 145 3.23 -24.51 17.05
C PRO A 145 3.59 -23.48 15.98
N PHE A 146 2.74 -23.35 14.98
CA PHE A 146 2.85 -22.37 13.90
C PHE A 146 1.52 -21.63 13.72
N ALA A 147 1.56 -20.29 13.81
CA ALA A 147 0.41 -19.43 13.59
C ALA A 147 0.44 -18.87 12.17
N SER A 148 -0.54 -19.28 11.36
CA SER A 148 -0.75 -18.78 10.01
C SER A 148 -1.89 -17.75 9.98
N ARG A 149 -1.82 -16.81 9.05
CA ARG A 149 -2.91 -15.87 8.83
C ARG A 149 -4.21 -16.56 8.40
N GLY A 150 -4.15 -17.54 7.51
CA GLY A 150 -5.34 -18.28 7.03
C GLY A 150 -6.39 -17.42 6.29
N ASP A 151 -6.07 -16.16 5.92
CA ASP A 151 -7.00 -15.11 5.45
C ASP A 151 -6.91 -14.82 3.95
N LYS A 152 -6.21 -15.67 3.18
CA LYS A 152 -5.96 -15.51 1.73
C LYS A 152 -5.23 -14.23 1.35
N SER A 153 -4.50 -13.60 2.28
CA SER A 153 -3.63 -12.45 2.02
C SER A 153 -2.40 -12.84 1.20
N GLY A 154 -1.66 -11.84 0.70
CA GLY A 154 -0.37 -12.07 0.02
C GLY A 154 0.64 -12.77 0.91
N THR A 155 0.69 -12.45 2.21
CA THR A 155 1.53 -13.14 3.20
C THR A 155 1.13 -14.61 3.33
N HIS A 156 -0.17 -14.91 3.46
CA HIS A 156 -0.67 -16.28 3.53
C HIS A 156 -0.39 -17.04 2.22
N ALA A 157 -0.61 -16.42 1.06
CA ALA A 157 -0.29 -17.04 -0.22
C ALA A 157 1.20 -17.34 -0.38
N ALA A 158 2.09 -16.45 0.11
CA ALA A 158 3.53 -16.69 0.12
C ALA A 158 3.90 -17.85 1.06
N GLU A 159 3.37 -17.86 2.27
CA GLU A 159 3.56 -18.94 3.25
C GLU A 159 3.21 -20.31 2.64
N LEU A 160 2.03 -20.43 2.03
CA LEU A 160 1.57 -21.67 1.40
C LEU A 160 2.48 -22.11 0.23
N ARG A 161 3.06 -21.16 -0.51
CA ARG A 161 4.05 -21.49 -1.56
C ARG A 161 5.33 -22.08 -0.96
N TYR A 162 5.78 -21.61 0.20
CA TYR A 162 6.97 -22.18 0.86
C TYR A 162 6.69 -23.54 1.48
N TRP A 163 5.51 -23.74 2.09
CA TRP A 163 5.08 -25.07 2.54
C TRP A 163 5.04 -26.07 1.39
N LYS A 164 4.50 -25.66 0.23
CA LYS A 164 4.51 -26.48 -0.98
C LYS A 164 5.93 -26.80 -1.46
N GLN A 165 6.86 -25.85 -1.43
CA GLN A 165 8.27 -26.08 -1.78
C GLN A 165 8.97 -27.01 -0.76
N ALA A 166 8.53 -26.99 0.47
CA ALA A 166 8.98 -27.92 1.50
C ALA A 166 8.38 -29.35 1.33
N GLU A 167 7.46 -29.51 0.37
CA GLU A 167 6.72 -30.76 0.13
C GLU A 167 5.87 -31.17 1.35
N ILE A 168 5.36 -30.18 2.10
CA ILE A 168 4.54 -30.35 3.28
C ILE A 168 3.17 -29.71 3.02
N ASP A 169 2.10 -30.46 3.28
CA ASP A 169 0.76 -29.90 3.40
C ASP A 169 0.50 -29.53 4.87
N PRO A 170 0.53 -28.22 5.23
CA PRO A 170 0.32 -27.81 6.61
C PRO A 170 -1.09 -28.10 7.11
N GLN A 171 -2.07 -28.34 6.21
CA GLN A 171 -3.43 -28.71 6.60
C GLN A 171 -3.49 -30.05 7.35
N THR A 172 -2.51 -30.94 7.15
CA THR A 172 -2.39 -32.18 7.92
C THR A 172 -2.13 -31.93 9.40
N GLY A 173 -1.55 -30.76 9.74
CA GLY A 173 -1.33 -30.30 11.12
C GLY A 173 -2.40 -29.35 11.65
N LYS A 174 -3.48 -29.13 10.89
CA LYS A 174 -4.53 -28.18 11.29
C LYS A 174 -5.20 -28.59 12.61
N GLY A 175 -5.28 -27.61 13.51
CA GLY A 175 -5.86 -27.85 14.85
C GLY A 175 -4.88 -28.46 15.85
N THR A 176 -3.71 -28.95 15.41
CA THR A 176 -2.62 -29.42 16.28
C THR A 176 -1.48 -28.40 16.32
N TRP A 177 -0.47 -28.54 15.48
CA TRP A 177 0.66 -27.61 15.41
C TRP A 177 0.43 -26.43 14.44
N TYR A 178 -0.41 -26.58 13.41
CA TYR A 178 -0.72 -25.52 12.46
C TYR A 178 -2.05 -24.85 12.78
N ARG A 179 -2.03 -23.55 13.06
CA ARG A 179 -3.18 -22.75 13.52
C ARG A 179 -3.45 -21.60 12.56
N GLU A 180 -4.52 -21.68 11.81
CA GLU A 180 -5.03 -20.57 10.99
C GLU A 180 -5.86 -19.63 11.86
N THR A 181 -5.47 -18.35 11.92
CA THR A 181 -6.17 -17.35 12.74
C THR A 181 -7.36 -16.72 12.01
N GLY A 182 -7.38 -16.77 10.68
CA GLY A 182 -8.39 -16.10 9.86
C GLY A 182 -8.30 -14.57 9.93
N ALA A 183 -7.16 -14.01 10.37
CA ALA A 183 -7.03 -12.60 10.73
C ALA A 183 -5.79 -11.94 10.09
N GLY A 184 -5.71 -10.60 10.17
CA GLY A 184 -4.55 -9.82 9.72
C GLY A 184 -3.27 -10.16 10.50
N MET A 185 -2.12 -9.62 10.03
CA MET A 185 -0.81 -9.99 10.58
C MET A 185 -0.65 -9.61 12.05
N GLY A 186 -1.11 -8.43 12.48
CA GLY A 186 -1.04 -8.01 13.88
C GLY A 186 -1.73 -8.99 14.85
N PRO A 187 -3.03 -9.31 14.66
CA PRO A 187 -3.71 -10.35 15.43
C PRO A 187 -3.04 -11.73 15.34
N THR A 188 -2.49 -12.12 14.18
CA THR A 188 -1.77 -13.39 14.04
C THR A 188 -0.49 -13.39 14.88
N LEU A 189 0.28 -12.30 14.91
CA LEU A 189 1.45 -12.15 15.77
C LEU A 189 1.10 -12.14 17.26
N ASN A 190 -0.05 -11.56 17.67
CA ASN A 190 -0.55 -11.66 19.03
C ASN A 190 -0.83 -13.12 19.41
N THR A 191 -1.46 -13.88 18.51
CA THR A 191 -1.70 -15.30 18.72
C THR A 191 -0.38 -16.07 18.82
N ALA A 192 0.58 -15.81 17.92
CA ALA A 192 1.91 -16.44 17.97
C ALA A 192 2.64 -16.12 19.28
N SER A 193 2.60 -14.87 19.75
CA SER A 193 3.19 -14.45 21.01
C SER A 193 2.58 -15.18 22.22
N ALA A 194 1.24 -15.27 22.27
CA ALA A 194 0.53 -15.95 23.36
C ALA A 194 0.76 -17.46 23.39
N MET A 195 0.98 -18.10 22.22
CA MET A 195 1.16 -19.55 22.11
C MET A 195 2.61 -19.99 22.12
N GLY A 196 3.59 -19.08 22.10
CA GLY A 196 4.98 -19.43 21.82
C GLY A 196 5.15 -20.10 20.46
N ALA A 197 4.41 -19.64 19.44
CA ALA A 197 4.39 -20.22 18.12
C ALA A 197 5.33 -19.53 17.14
N TYR A 198 5.79 -20.25 16.11
CA TYR A 198 6.36 -19.63 14.92
C TYR A 198 5.28 -18.94 14.09
N ALA A 199 5.68 -17.90 13.35
CA ALA A 199 4.80 -17.24 12.40
C ALA A 199 5.60 -16.68 11.22
N PHE A 200 5.01 -16.73 10.04
CA PHE A 200 5.56 -16.10 8.83
C PHE A 200 4.99 -14.69 8.69
N THR A 201 5.85 -13.68 8.58
CA THR A 201 5.45 -12.27 8.53
C THR A 201 6.39 -11.45 7.66
N ASP A 202 5.91 -10.34 7.12
CA ASP A 202 6.81 -9.34 6.54
C ASP A 202 7.58 -8.60 7.64
N ARG A 203 8.83 -8.22 7.35
CA ARG A 203 9.71 -7.54 8.32
C ARG A 203 9.13 -6.20 8.78
N GLY A 204 8.44 -5.46 7.90
CA GLY A 204 7.86 -4.16 8.24
C GLY A 204 6.82 -4.27 9.36
N THR A 205 5.87 -5.20 9.21
CA THR A 205 4.88 -5.49 10.25
C THR A 205 5.55 -5.98 11.53
N TRP A 206 6.53 -6.89 11.43
CA TRP A 206 7.27 -7.36 12.60
C TRP A 206 7.97 -6.23 13.37
N LEU A 207 8.64 -5.32 12.69
CA LEU A 207 9.34 -4.20 13.36
C LEU A 207 8.37 -3.19 13.97
N SER A 208 7.19 -3.01 13.39
CA SER A 208 6.13 -2.16 13.95
C SER A 208 5.38 -2.83 15.10
N PHE A 209 5.39 -4.17 15.18
CA PHE A 209 4.70 -4.94 16.20
C PHE A 209 5.38 -4.82 17.54
N LYS A 210 4.63 -4.40 18.58
CA LYS A 210 5.19 -4.12 19.91
C LYS A 210 4.98 -5.26 20.91
N ASN A 211 3.91 -6.03 20.78
CA ASN A 211 3.57 -7.10 21.74
C ASN A 211 4.32 -8.40 21.44
N ARG A 212 5.66 -8.33 21.30
CA ARG A 212 6.50 -9.44 20.85
C ARG A 212 6.63 -10.57 21.87
N GLY A 213 6.47 -10.28 23.17
CA GLY A 213 6.76 -11.26 24.23
C GLY A 213 8.15 -11.87 24.07
N ASP A 214 8.21 -13.20 24.02
CA ASP A 214 9.44 -13.95 23.80
C ASP A 214 9.76 -14.23 22.32
N LEU A 215 8.96 -13.70 21.39
CA LEU A 215 9.24 -13.89 19.98
C LEU A 215 10.46 -13.08 19.52
N GLY A 216 11.26 -13.70 18.66
CA GLY A 216 12.37 -13.09 17.94
C GLY A 216 12.38 -13.54 16.49
N ILE A 217 13.21 -12.91 15.65
CA ILE A 217 13.45 -13.40 14.30
C ILE A 217 14.24 -14.69 14.38
N ALA A 218 13.69 -15.78 13.87
CA ALA A 218 14.32 -17.08 13.79
C ALA A 218 14.95 -17.36 12.42
N VAL A 219 14.29 -16.92 11.32
CA VAL A 219 14.78 -17.10 9.95
C VAL A 219 14.74 -15.80 9.20
N GLU A 220 15.85 -15.40 8.61
CA GLU A 220 15.98 -14.21 7.76
C GLU A 220 17.12 -14.36 6.75
N GLY A 221 17.14 -13.52 5.71
CA GLY A 221 18.24 -13.42 4.77
C GLY A 221 18.28 -14.51 3.68
N ASP A 222 17.28 -15.37 3.57
CA ASP A 222 17.08 -16.23 2.40
C ASP A 222 16.59 -15.38 1.22
N THR A 223 17.22 -15.53 0.06
CA THR A 223 16.81 -14.80 -1.15
C THR A 223 15.39 -15.13 -1.61
N LYS A 224 14.85 -16.29 -1.24
CA LYS A 224 13.47 -16.68 -1.49
C LYS A 224 12.48 -15.81 -0.72
N LEU A 225 12.89 -15.20 0.39
CA LEU A 225 12.03 -14.38 1.24
C LEU A 225 11.80 -12.96 0.71
N PHE A 226 12.34 -12.60 -0.45
CA PHE A 226 12.08 -11.29 -1.05
C PHE A 226 10.60 -11.12 -1.40
N ASN A 227 10.05 -10.01 -0.95
CA ASN A 227 8.65 -9.64 -1.09
C ASN A 227 8.55 -8.40 -2.00
N GLN A 228 8.38 -8.65 -3.30
CA GLN A 228 8.34 -7.61 -4.33
C GLN A 228 6.97 -6.93 -4.38
N TYR A 229 6.95 -5.62 -4.32
CA TYR A 229 5.78 -4.78 -4.48
C TYR A 229 5.63 -4.33 -5.93
N GLY A 230 4.42 -4.48 -6.45
CA GLY A 230 4.03 -3.96 -7.74
C GLY A 230 2.98 -2.86 -7.62
N ILE A 231 3.08 -1.88 -8.51
CA ILE A 231 2.09 -0.82 -8.67
C ILE A 231 1.57 -0.81 -10.11
N MET A 232 0.27 -0.58 -10.30
CA MET A 232 -0.35 -0.51 -11.61
C MET A 232 -1.63 0.33 -11.61
N LEU A 233 -1.95 0.93 -12.74
CA LEU A 233 -3.19 1.63 -12.96
C LEU A 233 -4.34 0.63 -13.18
N VAL A 234 -5.50 0.85 -12.57
CA VAL A 234 -6.72 0.12 -12.93
C VAL A 234 -7.15 0.55 -14.33
N ASN A 235 -7.54 -0.41 -15.17
CA ASN A 235 -7.77 -0.14 -16.59
C ASN A 235 -9.02 0.72 -16.85
N PRO A 236 -8.86 1.98 -17.30
CA PRO A 236 -9.99 2.87 -17.56
C PRO A 236 -10.86 2.44 -18.75
N ALA A 237 -10.37 1.58 -19.63
CA ALA A 237 -11.19 1.00 -20.70
C ALA A 237 -12.27 0.03 -20.17
N ARG A 238 -12.06 -0.51 -18.97
CA ARG A 238 -13.06 -1.33 -18.27
C ARG A 238 -13.91 -0.52 -17.31
N HIS A 239 -13.40 0.59 -16.79
CA HIS A 239 -14.02 1.40 -15.75
C HIS A 239 -13.80 2.88 -16.05
N ALA A 240 -14.70 3.50 -16.81
CA ALA A 240 -14.57 4.88 -17.31
C ALA A 240 -14.43 5.96 -16.20
N HIS A 241 -14.82 5.64 -14.97
CA HIS A 241 -14.69 6.54 -13.81
C HIS A 241 -13.33 6.50 -13.13
N VAL A 242 -12.45 5.58 -13.51
CA VAL A 242 -11.06 5.53 -13.01
C VAL A 242 -10.34 6.82 -13.36
N LYS A 243 -9.74 7.43 -12.37
CA LYS A 243 -9.04 8.72 -12.48
C LYS A 243 -7.64 8.51 -13.05
N LYS A 244 -7.58 8.16 -14.33
CA LYS A 244 -6.36 7.76 -15.05
C LYS A 244 -5.20 8.72 -14.84
N GLU A 245 -5.42 10.01 -15.08
CA GLU A 245 -4.34 11.01 -15.02
C GLU A 245 -3.81 11.17 -13.60
N LEU A 246 -4.69 11.23 -12.59
CA LEU A 246 -4.29 11.35 -11.20
C LEU A 246 -3.61 10.08 -10.69
N GLY A 247 -4.13 8.90 -11.06
CA GLY A 247 -3.54 7.60 -10.74
C GLY A 247 -2.16 7.44 -11.36
N GLN A 248 -1.99 7.87 -12.63
CA GLN A 248 -0.71 7.85 -13.30
C GLN A 248 0.31 8.77 -12.63
N MET A 249 -0.11 9.98 -12.20
CA MET A 249 0.77 10.89 -11.45
C MET A 249 1.29 10.24 -10.16
N PHE A 250 0.47 9.47 -9.45
CA PHE A 250 0.91 8.75 -8.26
C PHE A 250 1.90 7.64 -8.61
N ILE A 251 1.63 6.84 -9.64
CA ILE A 251 2.53 5.78 -10.12
C ILE A 251 3.88 6.37 -10.54
N ASP A 252 3.85 7.45 -11.32
CA ASP A 252 5.06 8.12 -11.81
C ASP A 252 5.87 8.72 -10.66
N TRP A 253 5.21 9.30 -9.64
CA TRP A 253 5.91 9.78 -8.45
C TRP A 253 6.55 8.64 -7.65
N MET A 254 5.81 7.55 -7.39
CA MET A 254 6.34 6.38 -6.68
C MET A 254 7.56 5.75 -7.37
N THR A 255 7.63 5.87 -8.69
CA THR A 255 8.72 5.34 -9.52
C THR A 255 9.74 6.41 -9.95
N SER A 256 9.58 7.67 -9.54
CA SER A 256 10.55 8.76 -9.77
C SER A 256 11.74 8.66 -8.83
N THR A 257 12.83 9.37 -9.15
CA THR A 257 13.98 9.50 -8.26
C THR A 257 13.60 10.00 -6.86
N GLU A 258 12.67 10.96 -6.78
CA GLU A 258 12.19 11.52 -5.52
C GLU A 258 11.38 10.50 -4.70
N GLY A 259 10.40 9.84 -5.32
CA GLY A 259 9.58 8.83 -4.65
C GLY A 259 10.42 7.63 -4.20
N GLN A 260 11.36 7.19 -5.02
CA GLN A 260 12.29 6.11 -4.67
C GLN A 260 13.22 6.51 -3.50
N ALA A 261 13.71 7.77 -3.48
CA ALA A 261 14.46 8.29 -2.34
C ALA A 261 13.61 8.38 -1.07
N ALA A 262 12.34 8.79 -1.19
CA ALA A 262 11.41 8.82 -0.06
C ALA A 262 11.18 7.42 0.51
N ILE A 263 10.98 6.40 -0.34
CA ILE A 263 10.86 5.00 0.09
C ILE A 263 12.12 4.55 0.84
N ALA A 264 13.32 4.83 0.31
CA ALA A 264 14.59 4.48 0.95
C ALA A 264 14.79 5.17 2.31
N SER A 265 14.24 6.36 2.48
CA SER A 265 14.36 7.15 3.70
C SER A 265 13.44 6.68 4.82
N TYR A 266 12.43 5.85 4.51
CA TYR A 266 11.53 5.33 5.52
C TYR A 266 12.25 4.31 6.42
N LYS A 267 12.32 4.62 7.72
CA LYS A 267 13.00 3.79 8.72
C LYS A 267 12.13 3.62 9.96
N ILE A 268 12.18 2.43 10.54
CA ILE A 268 11.64 2.17 11.89
C ILE A 268 12.83 1.80 12.78
N GLU A 269 12.95 2.47 13.93
CA GLU A 269 14.05 2.26 14.89
C GLU A 269 15.44 2.32 14.20
N GLY A 270 15.60 3.24 13.22
CA GLY A 270 16.82 3.44 12.46
C GLY A 270 17.07 2.42 11.32
N ARG A 271 16.22 1.41 11.17
CA ARG A 271 16.35 0.36 10.15
C ARG A 271 15.50 0.66 8.93
N GLN A 272 16.09 0.57 7.75
CA GLN A 272 15.37 0.66 6.48
C GLN A 272 14.51 -0.59 6.30
N LEU A 273 13.24 -0.40 5.89
CA LEU A 273 12.27 -1.49 5.73
C LEU A 273 11.96 -1.80 4.28
N PHE A 274 11.95 -0.79 3.44
CA PHE A 274 11.61 -0.92 2.03
C PHE A 274 12.81 -0.50 1.19
N PHE A 275 13.13 -1.30 0.21
CA PHE A 275 14.26 -1.10 -0.68
C PHE A 275 13.71 -0.78 -2.08
N PRO A 276 13.84 0.48 -2.53
CA PRO A 276 13.38 0.89 -3.85
C PRO A 276 14.16 0.16 -4.93
N ASN A 277 13.47 -0.30 -5.99
CA ASN A 277 14.11 -1.07 -7.05
C ASN A 277 13.47 -0.84 -8.43
N TYR A 278 12.77 0.27 -8.60
CA TYR A 278 12.26 0.61 -9.92
C TYR A 278 13.40 0.88 -10.89
N VAL A 279 13.41 0.13 -12.00
CA VAL A 279 14.31 0.38 -13.13
C VAL A 279 13.44 0.81 -14.30
N ALA A 280 13.60 2.06 -14.74
CA ALA A 280 12.94 2.53 -15.94
C ALA A 280 13.37 1.66 -17.13
N LEU A 281 12.42 1.04 -17.78
CA LEU A 281 12.70 0.37 -19.07
C LEU A 281 13.23 1.44 -20.02
N LYS A 282 14.49 1.32 -20.46
CA LYS A 282 15.00 2.15 -21.55
C LYS A 282 14.07 1.89 -22.74
N LYS A 283 13.32 2.92 -23.16
CA LYS A 283 12.62 2.85 -24.45
C LYS A 283 13.67 2.51 -25.47
N ALA A 284 13.52 1.39 -26.15
CA ALA A 284 14.29 1.11 -27.37
C ALA A 284 14.02 2.27 -28.32
N ALA A 285 15.10 2.97 -28.70
CA ALA A 285 15.08 4.08 -29.62
C ALA A 285 14.73 3.60 -31.02
#